data_b8c699d6d018ebc61109001a87539853
#
_entry.id   b8c699d6d018ebc61109001a87539853
#
_cell.length_a   1.000
_cell.length_b   1.000
_cell.length_c   1.000
_cell.angle_alpha   90.00
_cell.angle_beta   90.00
_cell.angle_gamma   90.00
#
_symmetry.space_group_name_H-M   'P 1'
#
loop_
_entity.id
_entity.type
_entity.pdbx_description
1 polymer ?
#
loop_
_entity_poly.entity_id
_entity_poly.type
_entity_poly.pdbx_seq_one_letter_code
_entity_poly.pdbx_strand_id
1 'polypeptide(L)'
;MQYIIIGLLGYALLRLIRNIREANKEARREAESQRRAEETAQMRAEFRRQQTESKRIVAEQIRQAKELAKHEEQLAKHEKRIADLEFKAEQAERDIEFLTETIGNLDGLNDHYKMLQCGTLQGSKEWVKYQNKIMTLENKTHTAEARLAKAQHAKEMAEKELCA
;
A
#
# COMPACT_ATOMS: atom_id res chain seq x y z
N MET A 1 12.42 -75.30 -76.10
CA MET A 1 11.68 -74.01 -75.98
C MET A 1 10.97 -73.83 -74.59
N GLN A 2 10.32 -74.88 -73.99
CA GLN A 2 9.61 -74.74 -72.73
C GLN A 2 10.46 -74.35 -71.53
N TYR A 3 11.71 -74.80 -71.39
CA TYR A 3 12.62 -74.46 -70.31
C TYR A 3 13.11 -73.03 -70.27
N ILE A 4 13.18 -72.34 -71.41
CA ILE A 4 13.57 -70.95 -71.54
C ILE A 4 12.45 -70.03 -71.02
N ILE A 5 11.20 -70.40 -71.28
CA ILE A 5 10.03 -69.65 -70.86
C ILE A 5 9.86 -69.73 -69.30
N ILE A 6 10.08 -70.92 -68.72
CA ILE A 6 10.04 -71.15 -67.27
C ILE A 6 11.16 -70.35 -66.55
N GLY A 7 12.36 -70.32 -67.16
CA GLY A 7 13.47 -69.51 -66.60
C GLY A 7 13.20 -68.00 -66.61
N LEU A 8 12.62 -67.50 -67.68
CA LEU A 8 12.21 -66.09 -67.81
C LEU A 8 11.11 -65.69 -66.83
N LEU A 9 10.10 -66.57 -66.66
CA LEU A 9 9.00 -66.36 -65.68
C LEU A 9 9.57 -66.36 -64.25
N GLY A 10 10.45 -67.31 -63.92
CA GLY A 10 11.12 -67.37 -62.61
C GLY A 10 11.94 -66.11 -62.31
N TYR A 11 12.71 -65.60 -63.27
CA TYR A 11 13.47 -64.35 -63.15
C TYR A 11 12.56 -63.14 -62.95
N ALA A 12 11.46 -63.04 -63.72
CA ALA A 12 10.49 -61.95 -63.57
C ALA A 12 9.82 -61.93 -62.18
N LEU A 13 9.47 -63.13 -61.69
CA LEU A 13 8.91 -63.29 -60.35
C LEU A 13 9.89 -62.86 -59.21
N LEU A 14 11.14 -63.30 -59.33
CA LEU A 14 12.20 -62.91 -58.37
C LEU A 14 12.46 -61.37 -58.37
N ARG A 15 12.44 -60.79 -59.55
CA ARG A 15 12.58 -59.32 -59.69
C ARG A 15 11.39 -58.56 -59.07
N LEU A 16 10.18 -59.06 -59.28
CA LEU A 16 8.95 -58.50 -58.69
C LEU A 16 9.00 -58.57 -57.17
N ILE A 17 9.36 -59.75 -56.60
CA ILE A 17 9.50 -59.93 -55.16
C ILE A 17 10.53 -58.95 -54.55
N ARG A 18 11.65 -58.78 -55.25
CA ARG A 18 12.69 -57.84 -54.83
C ARG A 18 12.20 -56.40 -54.83
N ASN A 19 11.52 -55.95 -55.87
CA ASN A 19 10.93 -54.61 -55.99
C ASN A 19 9.88 -54.37 -54.88
N ILE A 20 9.01 -55.35 -54.58
CA ILE A 20 8.04 -55.26 -53.48
C ILE A 20 8.73 -55.14 -52.12
N ARG A 21 9.82 -55.90 -51.92
CA ARG A 21 10.59 -55.79 -50.66
C ARG A 21 11.27 -54.46 -50.51
N GLU A 22 11.82 -53.86 -51.56
CA GLU A 22 12.44 -52.57 -51.56
C GLU A 22 11.40 -51.45 -51.30
N ALA A 23 10.27 -51.47 -51.99
CA ALA A 23 9.16 -50.55 -51.76
C ALA A 23 8.60 -50.62 -50.32
N ASN A 24 8.47 -51.82 -49.74
CA ASN A 24 8.05 -51.97 -48.38
C ASN A 24 9.08 -51.48 -47.35
N LYS A 25 10.38 -51.57 -47.65
CA LYS A 25 11.44 -50.95 -46.80
C LYS A 25 11.42 -49.42 -46.88
N GLU A 26 11.19 -48.85 -48.04
CA GLU A 26 11.06 -47.41 -48.21
C GLU A 26 9.84 -46.87 -47.49
N ALA A 27 8.68 -47.51 -47.67
CA ALA A 27 7.45 -47.14 -46.96
C ALA A 27 7.60 -47.22 -45.45
N ARG A 28 8.32 -48.21 -44.91
CA ARG A 28 8.63 -48.28 -43.45
C ARG A 28 9.53 -47.15 -43.02
N ARG A 29 10.54 -46.80 -43.78
CA ARG A 29 11.46 -45.66 -43.46
C ARG A 29 10.71 -44.34 -43.50
N GLU A 30 9.83 -44.12 -44.44
CA GLU A 30 8.97 -42.95 -44.51
C GLU A 30 8.02 -42.85 -43.32
N ALA A 31 7.35 -43.97 -42.96
CA ALA A 31 6.49 -44.01 -41.81
C ALA A 31 7.21 -43.76 -40.46
N GLU A 32 8.44 -44.27 -40.33
CA GLU A 32 9.27 -43.99 -39.14
C GLU A 32 9.73 -42.52 -39.13
N SER A 33 10.10 -41.94 -40.25
CA SER A 33 10.47 -40.54 -40.34
C SER A 33 9.31 -39.60 -40.02
N GLN A 34 8.12 -39.91 -40.50
CA GLN A 34 6.87 -39.19 -40.17
C GLN A 34 6.55 -39.27 -38.67
N ARG A 35 6.61 -40.44 -38.07
CA ARG A 35 6.41 -40.60 -36.62
C ARG A 35 7.39 -39.77 -35.79
N ARG A 36 8.67 -39.79 -36.14
CA ARG A 36 9.70 -38.97 -35.46
C ARG A 36 9.43 -37.46 -35.63
N ALA A 37 8.97 -37.06 -36.84
CA ALA A 37 8.58 -35.67 -37.07
C ALA A 37 7.36 -35.24 -36.23
N GLU A 38 6.36 -36.11 -36.13
CA GLU A 38 5.16 -35.86 -35.30
C GLU A 38 5.53 -35.79 -33.80
N GLU A 39 6.34 -36.74 -33.30
CA GLU A 39 6.81 -36.71 -31.91
C GLU A 39 7.61 -35.43 -31.58
N THR A 40 8.49 -35.00 -32.50
CA THR A 40 9.23 -33.75 -32.31
C THR A 40 8.34 -32.53 -32.38
N ALA A 41 7.30 -32.54 -33.21
CA ALA A 41 6.32 -31.46 -33.30
C ALA A 41 5.47 -31.39 -32.01
N GLN A 42 5.05 -32.52 -31.46
CA GLN A 42 4.31 -32.60 -30.19
C GLN A 42 5.17 -32.09 -29.02
N MET A 43 6.40 -32.55 -28.87
CA MET A 43 7.31 -32.06 -27.83
C MET A 43 7.54 -30.53 -27.91
N ARG A 44 7.71 -30.00 -29.13
CA ARG A 44 7.83 -28.55 -29.34
C ARG A 44 6.55 -27.81 -28.96
N ALA A 45 5.39 -28.36 -29.23
CA ALA A 45 4.11 -27.76 -28.86
C ALA A 45 3.89 -27.77 -27.35
N GLU A 46 4.22 -28.86 -26.67
CA GLU A 46 4.17 -28.97 -25.20
C GLU A 46 5.16 -28.01 -24.53
N PHE A 47 6.37 -27.93 -25.01
CA PHE A 47 7.36 -26.97 -24.49
C PHE A 47 6.89 -25.53 -24.63
N ARG A 48 6.30 -25.16 -25.77
CA ARG A 48 5.71 -23.82 -25.94
C ARG A 48 4.56 -23.57 -24.97
N ARG A 49 3.69 -24.56 -24.74
CA ARG A 49 2.58 -24.47 -23.75
C ARG A 49 3.13 -24.24 -22.34
N GLN A 50 4.10 -25.01 -21.90
CA GLN A 50 4.74 -24.87 -20.60
C GLN A 50 5.42 -23.50 -20.44
N GLN A 51 6.09 -23.03 -21.52
CA GLN A 51 6.72 -21.70 -21.49
C GLN A 51 5.70 -20.55 -21.41
N THR A 52 4.56 -20.68 -22.07
CA THR A 52 3.49 -19.67 -21.98
C THR A 52 2.80 -19.69 -20.63
N GLU A 53 2.62 -20.86 -20.03
CA GLU A 53 2.03 -21.03 -18.72
C GLU A 53 2.95 -20.48 -17.61
N SER A 54 4.24 -20.79 -17.66
CA SER A 54 5.21 -20.21 -16.73
C SER A 54 5.26 -18.67 -16.82
N LYS A 55 5.21 -18.12 -18.02
CA LYS A 55 5.13 -16.65 -18.19
C LYS A 55 3.86 -16.05 -17.59
N ARG A 56 2.72 -16.76 -17.71
CA ARG A 56 1.46 -16.31 -17.09
C ARG A 56 1.54 -16.32 -15.56
N ILE A 57 2.07 -17.39 -14.97
CA ILE A 57 2.24 -17.52 -13.53
C ILE A 57 3.15 -16.41 -12.99
N VAL A 58 4.29 -16.18 -13.65
CA VAL A 58 5.22 -15.09 -13.25
C VAL A 58 4.56 -13.72 -13.38
N ALA A 59 3.81 -13.47 -14.45
CA ALA A 59 3.10 -12.20 -14.63
C ALA A 59 2.04 -11.97 -13.54
N GLU A 60 1.33 -13.04 -13.14
CA GLU A 60 0.34 -12.99 -12.07
C GLU A 60 0.99 -12.74 -10.70
N GLN A 61 2.11 -13.38 -10.40
CA GLN A 61 2.88 -13.14 -9.18
C GLN A 61 3.39 -11.69 -9.09
N ILE A 62 3.89 -11.14 -10.22
CA ILE A 62 4.32 -9.74 -10.26
C ILE A 62 3.13 -8.78 -10.02
N ARG A 63 1.95 -9.12 -10.56
CA ARG A 63 0.75 -8.31 -10.33
C ARG A 63 0.34 -8.32 -8.87
N GLN A 64 0.27 -9.50 -8.26
CA GLN A 64 -0.07 -9.66 -6.84
C GLN A 64 0.95 -8.94 -5.93
N ALA A 65 2.24 -9.06 -6.22
CA ALA A 65 3.28 -8.35 -5.48
C ALA A 65 3.13 -6.82 -5.57
N LYS A 66 2.76 -6.30 -6.75
CA LYS A 66 2.49 -4.86 -6.91
C LYS A 66 1.24 -4.39 -6.16
N GLU A 67 0.21 -5.21 -6.11
CA GLU A 67 -1.02 -4.91 -5.35
C GLU A 67 -0.75 -4.91 -3.83
N LEU A 68 0.02 -5.89 -3.35
CA LEU A 68 0.47 -5.93 -1.95
C LEU A 68 1.32 -4.71 -1.58
N ALA A 69 2.30 -4.36 -2.40
CA ALA A 69 3.14 -3.18 -2.16
C ALA A 69 2.32 -1.87 -2.11
N LYS A 70 1.29 -1.74 -2.96
CA LYS A 70 0.37 -0.58 -2.90
C LYS A 70 -0.46 -0.56 -1.61
N HIS A 71 -0.91 -1.72 -1.17
CA HIS A 71 -1.68 -1.84 0.07
C HIS A 71 -0.81 -1.50 1.29
N GLU A 72 0.42 -2.00 1.33
CA GLU A 72 1.39 -1.66 2.38
C GLU A 72 1.70 -0.15 2.41
N GLU A 73 1.87 0.47 1.23
CA GLU A 73 2.09 1.93 1.15
C GLU A 73 0.87 2.72 1.68
N GLN A 74 -0.35 2.25 1.40
CA GLN A 74 -1.57 2.88 1.92
C GLN A 74 -1.68 2.73 3.44
N LEU A 75 -1.37 1.56 3.98
CA LEU A 75 -1.34 1.31 5.42
C LEU A 75 -0.32 2.21 6.11
N ALA A 76 0.90 2.29 5.59
CA ALA A 76 1.93 3.16 6.15
C ALA A 76 1.54 4.65 6.15
N LYS A 77 0.83 5.12 5.10
CA LYS A 77 0.27 6.47 5.05
C LYS A 77 -0.82 6.69 6.10
N HIS A 78 -1.67 5.69 6.31
CA HIS A 78 -2.73 5.74 7.30
C HIS A 78 -2.17 5.75 8.73
N GLU A 79 -1.21 4.88 9.01
CA GLU A 79 -0.51 4.84 10.31
C GLU A 79 0.19 6.18 10.62
N LYS A 80 0.87 6.75 9.63
CA LYS A 80 1.50 8.06 9.79
C LYS A 80 0.47 9.16 10.08
N ARG A 81 -0.69 9.13 9.40
CA ARG A 81 -1.76 10.10 9.66
C ARG A 81 -2.32 9.98 11.08
N ILE A 82 -2.52 8.74 11.56
CA ILE A 82 -2.95 8.49 12.93
C ILE A 82 -1.94 9.05 13.93
N ALA A 83 -0.66 8.73 13.76
CA ALA A 83 0.40 9.23 14.65
C ALA A 83 0.48 10.77 14.66
N ASP A 84 0.30 11.43 13.52
CA ASP A 84 0.26 12.89 13.42
C ASP A 84 -0.97 13.49 14.15
N LEU A 85 -2.11 12.81 14.12
CA LEU A 85 -3.32 13.24 14.83
C LEU A 85 -3.20 13.03 16.34
N GLU A 86 -2.67 11.89 16.78
CA GLU A 86 -2.40 11.60 18.18
C GLU A 86 -1.43 12.63 18.78
N PHE A 87 -0.34 12.94 18.07
CA PHE A 87 0.60 13.98 18.49
C PHE A 87 -0.07 15.35 18.65
N LYS A 88 -0.94 15.74 17.70
CA LYS A 88 -1.70 17.00 17.78
C LYS A 88 -2.66 17.03 18.97
N ALA A 89 -3.34 15.93 19.25
CA ALA A 89 -4.23 15.79 20.38
C ALA A 89 -3.48 15.94 21.72
N GLU A 90 -2.35 15.24 21.85
CA GLU A 90 -1.49 15.34 23.05
C GLU A 90 -0.90 16.76 23.23
N GLN A 91 -0.52 17.42 22.14
CA GLN A 91 -0.01 18.79 22.23
C GLN A 91 -1.11 19.75 22.66
N ALA A 92 -2.32 19.61 22.11
CA ALA A 92 -3.46 20.41 22.51
C ALA A 92 -3.84 20.16 24.00
N GLU A 93 -3.72 18.95 24.48
CA GLU A 93 -3.98 18.63 25.90
C GLU A 93 -2.97 19.30 26.84
N ARG A 94 -1.69 19.27 26.52
CA ARG A 94 -0.65 20.01 27.26
C ARG A 94 -0.90 21.51 27.26
N ASP A 95 -1.30 22.07 26.13
CA ASP A 95 -1.65 23.49 26.01
C ASP A 95 -2.87 23.84 26.89
N ILE A 96 -3.88 22.97 26.94
CA ILE A 96 -5.07 23.13 27.79
C ILE A 96 -4.67 23.15 29.26
N GLU A 97 -3.86 22.20 29.73
CA GLU A 97 -3.38 22.14 31.10
C GLU A 97 -2.61 23.42 31.49
N PHE A 98 -1.63 23.80 30.66
CA PHE A 98 -0.82 25.02 30.87
C PHE A 98 -1.67 26.30 30.92
N LEU A 99 -2.62 26.43 30.00
CA LEU A 99 -3.49 27.60 29.92
C LEU A 99 -4.46 27.64 31.10
N THR A 100 -4.97 26.51 31.54
CA THR A 100 -5.87 26.40 32.71
C THR A 100 -5.15 26.83 33.98
N GLU A 101 -3.91 26.36 34.18
CA GLU A 101 -3.09 26.80 35.31
C GLU A 101 -2.76 28.30 35.22
N THR A 102 -2.44 28.80 34.03
CA THR A 102 -2.14 30.21 33.81
C THR A 102 -3.33 31.11 34.16
N ILE A 103 -4.55 30.71 33.75
CA ILE A 103 -5.79 31.44 34.07
C ILE A 103 -5.99 31.46 35.57
N GLY A 104 -5.87 30.30 36.25
CA GLY A 104 -6.01 30.23 37.73
C GLY A 104 -5.03 31.15 38.46
N ASN A 105 -3.78 31.20 37.99
CA ASN A 105 -2.77 32.09 38.57
C ASN A 105 -3.09 33.59 38.32
N LEU A 106 -3.57 33.96 37.13
CA LEU A 106 -3.99 35.31 36.82
C LEU A 106 -5.20 35.75 37.63
N ASP A 107 -6.16 34.87 37.81
CA ASP A 107 -7.36 35.16 38.64
C ASP A 107 -7.00 35.35 40.11
N GLY A 108 -6.12 34.51 40.66
CA GLY A 108 -5.61 34.68 42.03
C GLY A 108 -4.87 36.03 42.22
N LEU A 109 -4.09 36.46 41.25
CA LEU A 109 -3.43 37.80 41.26
C LEU A 109 -4.46 38.93 41.14
N ASN A 110 -5.45 38.76 40.30
CA ASN A 110 -6.50 39.76 40.10
C ASN A 110 -7.29 39.98 41.41
N ASP A 111 -7.70 38.89 42.10
CA ASP A 111 -8.35 38.97 43.40
C ASP A 111 -7.47 39.63 44.43
N HIS A 112 -6.20 39.30 44.49
CA HIS A 112 -5.27 39.99 45.38
C HIS A 112 -5.24 41.49 45.19
N TYR A 113 -5.11 41.97 43.91
CA TYR A 113 -5.12 43.40 43.63
C TYR A 113 -6.48 44.06 43.88
N LYS A 114 -7.60 43.39 43.68
CA LYS A 114 -8.93 43.87 44.08
C LYS A 114 -9.04 44.08 45.58
N MET A 115 -8.52 43.13 46.37
CA MET A 115 -8.46 43.29 47.86
C MET A 115 -7.63 44.48 48.28
N LEU A 116 -6.43 44.67 47.67
CA LEU A 116 -5.58 45.85 47.94
C LEU A 116 -6.26 47.17 47.57
N GLN A 117 -6.96 47.17 46.43
CA GLN A 117 -7.73 48.33 45.99
C GLN A 117 -8.87 48.69 46.94
N CYS A 118 -9.59 47.68 47.49
CA CYS A 118 -10.66 47.93 48.47
C CYS A 118 -10.12 48.56 49.79
N GLY A 119 -8.89 48.29 50.12
CA GLY A 119 -8.24 48.87 51.33
C GLY A 119 -7.64 50.29 51.11
N THR A 120 -7.66 50.85 49.89
CA THR A 120 -7.07 52.14 49.56
C THR A 120 -8.14 53.21 49.29
N LEU A 121 -7.77 54.50 49.55
CA LEU A 121 -8.66 55.59 49.33
C LEU A 121 -8.95 55.78 47.82
N GLN A 122 -10.20 55.82 47.43
CA GLN A 122 -10.64 55.93 46.04
C GLN A 122 -10.07 57.23 45.41
N GLY A 123 -9.46 57.12 44.23
CA GLY A 123 -8.84 58.23 43.53
C GLY A 123 -7.40 58.53 43.98
N SER A 124 -6.85 57.87 44.98
CA SER A 124 -5.42 57.99 45.34
C SER A 124 -4.53 57.44 44.22
N LYS A 125 -3.27 57.82 44.23
CA LYS A 125 -2.27 57.30 43.27
C LYS A 125 -2.12 55.78 43.37
N GLU A 126 -2.24 55.23 44.56
CA GLU A 126 -2.18 53.77 44.80
C GLU A 126 -3.42 53.06 44.26
N TRP A 127 -4.63 53.63 44.47
CA TRP A 127 -5.86 53.11 43.93
C TRP A 127 -5.81 53.00 42.39
N VAL A 128 -5.36 54.09 41.71
CA VAL A 128 -5.18 54.11 40.25
C VAL A 128 -4.16 53.06 39.79
N LYS A 129 -3.09 52.88 40.52
CA LYS A 129 -2.07 51.84 40.22
C LYS A 129 -2.69 50.44 40.28
N TYR A 130 -3.48 50.12 41.32
CA TYR A 130 -4.15 48.84 41.45
C TYR A 130 -5.19 48.65 40.34
N GLN A 131 -5.96 49.66 40.04
CA GLN A 131 -6.94 49.63 38.94
C GLN A 131 -6.30 49.29 37.61
N ASN A 132 -5.15 49.93 37.29
CA ASN A 132 -4.42 49.61 36.06
C ASN A 132 -3.88 48.18 36.04
N LYS A 133 -3.46 47.65 37.19
CA LYS A 133 -3.00 46.25 37.32
C LYS A 133 -4.16 45.27 37.09
N ILE A 134 -5.29 45.51 37.70
CA ILE A 134 -6.52 44.69 37.53
C ILE A 134 -6.91 44.66 36.05
N MET A 135 -7.00 45.82 35.38
CA MET A 135 -7.37 45.91 33.98
C MET A 135 -6.36 45.16 33.08
N THR A 136 -5.06 45.22 33.42
CA THR A 136 -4.03 44.49 32.69
C THR A 136 -4.14 42.99 32.88
N LEU A 137 -4.47 42.50 34.08
CA LEU A 137 -4.68 41.10 34.39
C LEU A 137 -5.95 40.56 33.69
N GLU A 138 -7.05 41.29 33.76
CA GLU A 138 -8.31 40.92 33.07
C GLU A 138 -8.10 40.76 31.56
N ASN A 139 -7.35 41.65 30.91
CA ASN A 139 -7.01 41.52 29.50
C ASN A 139 -6.13 40.31 29.21
N LYS A 140 -5.21 39.94 30.11
CA LYS A 140 -4.38 38.73 29.99
C LYS A 140 -5.23 37.47 30.17
N THR A 141 -6.12 37.44 31.18
CA THR A 141 -7.05 36.33 31.40
C THR A 141 -7.92 36.10 30.19
N HIS A 142 -8.55 37.15 29.66
CA HIS A 142 -9.37 37.04 28.45
C HIS A 142 -8.57 36.53 27.22
N THR A 143 -7.30 36.94 27.08
CA THR A 143 -6.42 36.42 26.03
C THR A 143 -6.10 34.93 26.24
N ALA A 144 -5.87 34.50 27.48
CA ALA A 144 -5.59 33.11 27.83
C ALA A 144 -6.85 32.23 27.60
N GLU A 145 -8.03 32.70 27.98
CA GLU A 145 -9.32 32.04 27.73
C GLU A 145 -9.58 31.81 26.22
N ALA A 146 -9.32 32.84 25.41
CA ALA A 146 -9.45 32.72 23.97
C ALA A 146 -8.47 31.69 23.35
N ARG A 147 -7.28 31.55 23.91
CA ARG A 147 -6.30 30.51 23.52
C ARG A 147 -6.74 29.12 23.99
N LEU A 148 -7.26 29.02 25.20
CA LEU A 148 -7.81 27.80 25.77
C LEU A 148 -8.94 27.23 24.90
N ALA A 149 -9.88 28.08 24.49
CA ALA A 149 -10.98 27.70 23.60
C ALA A 149 -10.46 27.16 22.25
N LYS A 150 -9.39 27.76 21.70
CA LYS A 150 -8.75 27.27 20.48
C LYS A 150 -8.09 25.92 20.67
N ALA A 151 -7.38 25.71 21.79
CA ALA A 151 -6.73 24.43 22.10
C ALA A 151 -7.76 23.33 22.29
N GLN A 152 -8.86 23.60 23.00
CA GLN A 152 -9.98 22.67 23.17
C GLN A 152 -10.60 22.28 21.83
N HIS A 153 -10.86 23.25 20.94
CA HIS A 153 -11.36 22.96 19.61
C HIS A 153 -10.38 22.13 18.78
N ALA A 154 -9.07 22.42 18.84
CA ALA A 154 -8.04 21.65 18.14
C ALA A 154 -8.00 20.18 18.61
N LYS A 155 -8.11 19.95 19.93
CA LYS A 155 -8.21 18.60 20.51
C LYS A 155 -9.42 17.86 19.99
N GLU A 156 -10.61 18.50 20.06
CA GLU A 156 -11.87 17.92 19.62
C GLU A 156 -11.84 17.53 18.13
N MET A 157 -11.23 18.37 17.28
CA MET A 157 -11.09 18.07 15.85
C MET A 157 -10.16 16.90 15.59
N ALA A 158 -9.02 16.83 16.32
CA ALA A 158 -8.10 15.71 16.19
C ALA A 158 -8.74 14.37 16.63
N GLU A 159 -9.47 14.39 17.74
CA GLU A 159 -10.19 13.20 18.25
C GLU A 159 -11.31 12.76 17.30
N LYS A 160 -12.05 13.67 16.71
CA LYS A 160 -13.08 13.35 15.69
C LYS A 160 -12.48 12.71 14.45
N GLU A 161 -11.31 13.20 13.98
CA GLU A 161 -10.64 12.62 12.83
C GLU A 161 -10.02 11.24 13.14
N LEU A 162 -9.64 10.98 14.40
CA LEU A 162 -9.16 9.66 14.84
C LEU A 162 -10.28 8.61 14.88
N CYS A 163 -11.52 9.06 15.15
CA CYS A 163 -12.70 8.19 15.21
C CYS A 163 -13.39 7.96 13.85
N ALA A 164 -12.97 8.68 12.79
CA ALA A 164 -13.55 8.62 11.44
C ALA A 164 -12.78 7.67 10.51
#